data_75f8af6ebfba1a2d81b9a97aabfce46f
#
_entry.id   75f8af6ebfba1a2d81b9a97aabfce46f
#
_cell.length_a   1.000
_cell.length_b   1.000
_cell.length_c   1.000
_cell.angle_alpha   90.00
_cell.angle_beta   90.00
_cell.angle_gamma   90.00
#
_symmetry.space_group_name_H-M   'P 1'
#
loop_
_entity.id
_entity.type
_entity.pdbx_description
1 polymer ?
#
loop_
_entity_poly.entity_id
_entity_poly.type
_entity_poly.pdbx_seq_one_letter_code
_entity_poly.pdbx_strand_id
1 'polypeptide(L)'
;MSNIVISGYYGFGNAGDEAMLCAIIDAIRKEEADAHITVISGNPKETSKKHNINAVGTFSALGILKAIAHSDLVISGGGSLLQDATSIRNTYYYLSIMGLAKLLGKPVMLYSQGIGPLYRNSTKRAVRFMLQYVDGITVRDTISKDELFALGIKN
;
A
#
# COMPACT_ATOMS: atom_id res chain seq x y z
N MET A 1 1.77 -0.90 21.34
CA MET A 1 0.51 -0.98 20.57
C MET A 1 0.63 -0.04 19.39
N SER A 2 0.93 -0.61 18.23
CA SER A 2 1.23 0.16 17.02
C SER A 2 -0.04 0.46 16.23
N ASN A 3 -0.08 1.64 15.60
CA ASN A 3 -1.14 2.03 14.68
C ASN A 3 -0.64 1.84 13.25
N ILE A 4 -1.22 0.92 12.51
CA ILE A 4 -0.78 0.55 11.16
C ILE A 4 -1.87 0.90 10.15
N VAL A 5 -1.50 1.65 9.12
CA VAL A 5 -2.38 1.91 7.98
C VAL A 5 -1.99 1.01 6.81
N ILE A 6 -2.97 0.34 6.22
CA ILE A 6 -2.76 -0.50 5.04
C ILE A 6 -3.48 0.13 3.84
N SER A 7 -2.74 0.37 2.77
CA SER A 7 -3.24 0.87 1.48
C SER A 7 -3.09 -0.19 0.40
N GLY A 8 -4.14 -0.42 -0.37
CA GLY A 8 -4.17 -1.39 -1.46
C GLY A 8 -5.51 -1.37 -2.20
N TYR A 9 -5.72 -2.31 -3.12
CA TYR A 9 -6.95 -2.41 -3.90
C TYR A 9 -8.00 -3.27 -3.15
N TYR A 10 -8.44 -2.78 -1.99
CA TYR A 10 -9.32 -3.50 -1.08
C TYR A 10 -10.74 -2.96 -1.08
N GLY A 11 -11.73 -3.85 -0.84
CA GLY A 11 -13.14 -3.47 -0.79
C GLY A 11 -13.79 -3.29 -2.17
N PHE A 12 -13.18 -3.82 -3.23
CA PHE A 12 -13.70 -3.79 -4.59
C PHE A 12 -14.17 -5.16 -5.10
N GLY A 13 -14.21 -6.17 -4.22
CA GLY A 13 -14.68 -7.51 -4.56
C GLY A 13 -13.66 -8.37 -5.30
N ASN A 14 -12.39 -8.00 -5.34
CA ASN A 14 -11.32 -8.82 -5.92
C ASN A 14 -10.84 -9.85 -4.89
N ALA A 15 -11.11 -11.13 -5.13
CA ALA A 15 -10.79 -12.21 -4.19
C ALA A 15 -9.28 -12.32 -3.90
N GLY A 16 -8.43 -12.06 -4.89
CA GLY A 16 -6.97 -12.10 -4.72
C GLY A 16 -6.47 -11.01 -3.79
N ASP A 17 -6.93 -9.77 -3.99
CA ASP A 17 -6.53 -8.64 -3.15
C ASP A 17 -7.10 -8.78 -1.72
N GLU A 18 -8.33 -9.29 -1.60
CA GLU A 18 -8.93 -9.59 -0.28
C GLU A 18 -8.17 -10.70 0.47
N ALA A 19 -7.72 -11.74 -0.21
CA ALA A 19 -6.90 -12.79 0.39
C ALA A 19 -5.53 -12.24 0.84
N MET A 20 -4.93 -11.35 0.06
CA MET A 20 -3.69 -10.68 0.44
C MET A 20 -3.88 -9.76 1.65
N LEU A 21 -4.97 -9.01 1.72
CA LEU A 21 -5.30 -8.21 2.89
C LEU A 21 -5.40 -9.08 4.15
N CYS A 22 -6.11 -10.21 4.05
CA CYS A 22 -6.24 -11.16 5.15
C CYS A 22 -4.85 -11.64 5.63
N ALA A 23 -3.99 -12.06 4.70
CA ALA A 23 -2.65 -12.52 5.02
C ALA A 23 -1.76 -11.44 5.67
N ILE A 24 -1.89 -10.17 5.24
CA ILE A 24 -1.17 -9.05 5.85
C ILE A 24 -1.67 -8.80 7.28
N ILE A 25 -2.98 -8.78 7.49
CA ILE A 25 -3.57 -8.60 8.82
C ILE A 25 -3.13 -9.73 9.75
N ASP A 26 -3.17 -10.98 9.30
CA ASP A 26 -2.75 -12.15 10.09
C ASP A 26 -1.26 -12.09 10.43
N ALA A 27 -0.42 -11.67 9.49
CA ALA A 27 1.02 -11.47 9.73
C ALA A 27 1.27 -10.39 10.78
N ILE A 28 0.58 -9.25 10.71
CA ILE A 28 0.69 -8.18 11.71
C ILE A 28 0.26 -8.68 13.09
N ARG A 29 -0.91 -9.32 13.18
CA ARG A 29 -1.44 -9.83 14.45
C ARG A 29 -0.60 -10.93 15.08
N LYS A 30 0.13 -11.67 14.26
CA LYS A 30 1.06 -12.69 14.75
C LYS A 30 2.28 -12.05 15.45
N GLU A 31 2.74 -10.92 14.96
CA GLU A 31 3.86 -10.18 15.55
C GLU A 31 3.39 -9.26 16.69
N GLU A 32 2.26 -8.62 16.55
CA GLU A 32 1.66 -7.72 17.53
C GLU A 32 0.14 -7.89 17.57
N ALA A 33 -0.34 -8.73 18.50
CA ALA A 33 -1.76 -9.10 18.60
C ALA A 33 -2.70 -7.91 18.81
N ASP A 34 -2.22 -6.89 19.51
CA ASP A 34 -2.97 -5.68 19.88
C ASP A 34 -2.75 -4.50 18.91
N ALA A 35 -2.16 -4.73 17.74
CA ALA A 35 -1.96 -3.69 16.73
C ALA A 35 -3.30 -3.09 16.27
N HIS A 36 -3.38 -1.77 16.25
CA HIS A 36 -4.52 -1.04 15.69
C HIS A 36 -4.34 -0.92 14.17
N ILE A 37 -5.12 -1.68 13.43
CA ILE A 37 -5.06 -1.71 11.96
C ILE A 37 -6.19 -0.86 11.38
N THR A 38 -5.85 0.04 10.45
CA THR A 38 -6.79 0.81 9.63
C THR A 38 -6.52 0.54 8.16
N VAL A 39 -7.54 0.10 7.42
CA VAL A 39 -7.43 -0.20 5.98
C VAL A 39 -8.11 0.91 5.18
N ILE A 40 -7.44 1.37 4.12
CA ILE A 40 -8.05 2.24 3.11
C ILE A 40 -8.80 1.33 2.12
N SER A 41 -10.12 1.45 2.05
CA SER A 41 -11.00 0.51 1.35
C SER A 41 -12.07 1.20 0.51
N GLY A 42 -12.42 0.59 -0.62
CA GLY A 42 -13.57 0.99 -1.43
C GLY A 42 -14.92 0.73 -0.76
N ASN A 43 -14.98 -0.26 0.16
CA ASN A 43 -16.15 -0.56 0.99
C ASN A 43 -15.75 -0.68 2.46
N PRO A 44 -15.55 0.46 3.17
CA PRO A 44 -15.02 0.46 4.54
C PRO A 44 -15.90 -0.31 5.53
N LYS A 45 -17.22 -0.25 5.39
CA LYS A 45 -18.14 -0.95 6.30
C LYS A 45 -17.99 -2.46 6.24
N GLU A 46 -17.91 -3.01 5.03
CA GLU A 46 -17.72 -4.43 4.80
C GLU A 46 -16.34 -4.89 5.25
N THR A 47 -15.29 -4.16 4.86
CA THR A 47 -13.91 -4.45 5.25
C THR A 47 -13.75 -4.45 6.77
N SER A 48 -14.29 -3.45 7.45
CA SER A 48 -14.24 -3.35 8.91
C SER A 48 -14.94 -4.54 9.58
N LYS A 49 -16.13 -4.89 9.12
CA LYS A 49 -16.91 -6.01 9.67
C LYS A 49 -16.23 -7.35 9.42
N LYS A 50 -15.73 -7.57 8.19
CA LYS A 50 -15.13 -8.83 7.78
C LYS A 50 -13.85 -9.17 8.53
N HIS A 51 -12.99 -8.17 8.76
CA HIS A 51 -11.67 -8.36 9.35
C HIS A 51 -11.57 -7.91 10.83
N ASN A 52 -12.65 -7.35 11.38
CA ASN A 52 -12.68 -6.76 12.74
C ASN A 52 -11.55 -5.76 12.96
N ILE A 53 -11.47 -4.76 12.08
CA ILE A 53 -10.46 -3.69 12.06
C ILE A 53 -11.12 -2.35 11.73
N ASN A 54 -10.35 -1.25 11.83
CA ASN A 54 -10.81 0.03 11.34
C ASN A 54 -10.68 0.11 9.81
N ALA A 55 -11.57 0.84 9.17
CA ALA A 55 -11.47 1.11 7.74
C ALA A 55 -11.91 2.53 7.39
N VAL A 56 -11.25 3.14 6.42
CA VAL A 56 -11.57 4.47 5.88
C VAL A 56 -11.79 4.38 4.38
N GLY A 57 -12.66 5.23 3.85
CA GLY A 57 -12.99 5.22 2.42
C GLY A 57 -11.84 5.69 1.54
N THR A 58 -11.64 5.05 0.40
CA THR A 58 -10.63 5.37 -0.61
C THR A 58 -10.67 6.85 -1.06
N PHE A 59 -11.85 7.47 -1.05
CA PHE A 59 -12.02 8.88 -1.43
C PHE A 59 -12.23 9.82 -0.22
N SER A 60 -12.07 9.32 1.00
CA SER A 60 -12.16 10.12 2.22
C SER A 60 -10.84 10.80 2.55
N ALA A 61 -10.53 11.92 1.91
CA ALA A 61 -9.26 12.63 2.09
C ALA A 61 -8.96 12.95 3.56
N LEU A 62 -9.94 13.45 4.31
CA LEU A 62 -9.77 13.75 5.75
C LEU A 62 -9.61 12.47 6.57
N GLY A 63 -10.32 11.39 6.23
CA GLY A 63 -10.20 10.11 6.91
C GLY A 63 -8.81 9.51 6.70
N ILE A 64 -8.32 9.52 5.47
CA ILE A 64 -6.97 9.05 5.10
C ILE A 64 -5.89 9.89 5.81
N LEU A 65 -6.01 11.23 5.74
CA LEU A 65 -5.07 12.13 6.41
C LEU A 65 -5.00 11.86 7.92
N LYS A 66 -6.16 11.74 8.59
CA LYS A 66 -6.21 11.43 10.04
C LYS A 66 -5.60 10.06 10.34
N ALA A 67 -5.94 9.03 9.56
CA ALA A 67 -5.42 7.69 9.76
C ALA A 67 -3.88 7.68 9.65
N ILE A 68 -3.33 8.28 8.59
CA ILE A 68 -1.87 8.36 8.39
C ILE A 68 -1.20 9.22 9.48
N ALA A 69 -1.78 10.37 9.84
CA ALA A 69 -1.18 11.25 10.87
C ALA A 69 -1.02 10.55 12.22
N HIS A 70 -1.93 9.63 12.58
CA HIS A 70 -1.87 8.87 13.82
C HIS A 70 -1.20 7.49 13.67
N SER A 71 -0.73 7.13 12.48
CA SER A 71 -0.06 5.85 12.27
C SER A 71 1.40 5.88 12.70
N ASP A 72 1.92 4.70 13.02
CA ASP A 72 3.33 4.43 13.27
C ASP A 72 4.00 3.82 12.03
N LEU A 73 3.20 3.20 11.15
CA LEU A 73 3.64 2.58 9.90
C LEU A 73 2.53 2.64 8.85
N VAL A 74 2.90 2.92 7.61
CA VAL A 74 2.02 2.79 6.45
C VAL A 74 2.52 1.65 5.57
N ILE A 75 1.68 0.66 5.32
CA ILE A 75 1.96 -0.47 4.45
C ILE A 75 1.24 -0.27 3.11
N SER A 76 2.00 -0.19 2.03
CA SER A 76 1.46 -0.38 0.69
C SER A 76 1.48 -1.87 0.39
N GLY A 77 0.32 -2.50 0.47
CA GLY A 77 0.24 -3.96 0.55
C GLY A 77 -0.39 -4.60 -0.67
N GLY A 78 0.24 -5.66 -1.10
CA GLY A 78 -0.27 -6.64 -2.05
C GLY A 78 -0.73 -6.14 -3.42
N GLY A 79 -0.82 -7.06 -4.36
CA GLY A 79 -1.31 -6.74 -5.70
C GLY A 79 -0.32 -5.99 -6.58
N SER A 80 -0.73 -5.67 -7.80
CA SER A 80 0.07 -4.91 -8.78
C SER A 80 -0.36 -3.45 -8.79
N LEU A 81 -0.05 -2.73 -7.71
CA LEU A 81 -0.49 -1.33 -7.54
C LEU A 81 0.36 -0.35 -8.36
N LEU A 82 1.66 -0.66 -8.52
CA LEU A 82 2.62 0.19 -9.22
C LEU A 82 2.83 -0.31 -10.66
N GLN A 83 1.82 -0.12 -11.50
CA GLN A 83 1.83 -0.49 -12.92
C GLN A 83 0.95 0.49 -13.72
N ASP A 84 1.28 0.72 -15.00
CA ASP A 84 0.52 1.65 -15.85
C ASP A 84 -0.10 0.98 -17.10
N ALA A 85 -0.12 -0.35 -17.10
CA ALA A 85 -0.75 -1.13 -18.17
C ALA A 85 -2.27 -0.97 -18.19
N THR A 86 -2.92 -0.91 -17.03
CA THR A 86 -4.37 -0.78 -16.91
C THR A 86 -4.83 0.62 -16.56
N SER A 87 -4.19 1.28 -15.59
CA SER A 87 -4.58 2.62 -15.16
C SER A 87 -3.42 3.39 -14.54
N ILE A 88 -3.05 4.47 -15.20
CA ILE A 88 -2.06 5.42 -14.66
C ILE A 88 -2.59 6.12 -13.39
N ARG A 89 -3.91 6.37 -13.30
CA ARG A 89 -4.54 7.04 -12.15
C ARG A 89 -4.35 6.24 -10.88
N ASN A 90 -4.48 4.92 -10.94
CA ASN A 90 -4.30 4.04 -9.79
C ASN A 90 -2.86 4.14 -9.26
N THR A 91 -1.87 4.09 -10.14
CA THR A 91 -0.47 4.22 -9.74
C THR A 91 -0.22 5.54 -9.03
N TYR A 92 -0.65 6.67 -9.59
CA TYR A 92 -0.48 7.98 -8.95
C TYR A 92 -1.27 8.10 -7.64
N TYR A 93 -2.44 7.47 -7.54
CA TYR A 93 -3.18 7.40 -6.29
C TYR A 93 -2.35 6.75 -5.18
N TYR A 94 -1.78 5.56 -5.42
CA TYR A 94 -0.96 4.87 -4.40
C TYR A 94 0.34 5.61 -4.10
N LEU A 95 0.98 6.20 -5.11
CA LEU A 95 2.13 7.08 -4.90
C LEU A 95 1.78 8.29 -4.03
N SER A 96 0.58 8.87 -4.19
CA SER A 96 0.13 10.01 -3.37
C SER A 96 -0.09 9.62 -1.90
N ILE A 97 -0.60 8.43 -1.62
CA ILE A 97 -0.74 7.90 -0.25
C ILE A 97 0.64 7.73 0.40
N MET A 98 1.59 7.12 -0.31
CA MET A 98 2.97 6.99 0.18
C MET A 98 3.62 8.37 0.39
N GLY A 99 3.44 9.29 -0.57
CA GLY A 99 3.95 10.66 -0.48
C GLY A 99 3.39 11.41 0.71
N LEU A 100 2.09 11.31 0.97
CA LEU A 100 1.45 11.89 2.15
C LEU A 100 2.05 11.33 3.45
N ALA A 101 2.25 10.01 3.52
CA ALA A 101 2.87 9.38 4.68
C ALA A 101 4.29 9.91 4.92
N LYS A 102 5.11 10.01 3.87
CA LYS A 102 6.47 10.56 3.98
C LYS A 102 6.48 12.04 4.36
N LEU A 103 5.56 12.84 3.82
CA LEU A 103 5.40 14.26 4.21
C LEU A 103 5.05 14.41 5.70
N LEU A 104 4.28 13.47 6.25
CA LEU A 104 3.95 13.42 7.67
C LEU A 104 5.02 12.74 8.54
N GLY A 105 6.18 12.42 7.96
CA GLY A 105 7.29 11.77 8.67
C GLY A 105 7.03 10.32 9.07
N LYS A 106 6.07 9.65 8.40
CA LYS A 106 5.70 8.27 8.71
C LYS A 106 6.54 7.27 7.89
N PRO A 107 7.00 6.18 8.50
CA PRO A 107 7.63 5.09 7.75
C PRO A 107 6.63 4.43 6.79
N VAL A 108 7.15 4.06 5.62
CA VAL A 108 6.38 3.42 4.55
C VAL A 108 7.07 2.12 4.14
N MET A 109 6.30 1.04 4.09
CA MET A 109 6.77 -0.27 3.64
C MET A 109 5.91 -0.77 2.46
N LEU A 110 6.56 -1.19 1.39
CA LEU A 110 5.91 -2.00 0.35
C LEU A 110 5.98 -3.47 0.77
N TYR A 111 4.82 -4.10 0.89
CA TYR A 111 4.73 -5.48 1.32
C TYR A 111 4.18 -6.39 0.21
N SER A 112 5.01 -7.34 -0.23
CA SER A 112 4.65 -8.30 -1.29
C SER A 112 4.11 -7.63 -2.56
N GLN A 113 4.72 -6.49 -2.94
CA GLN A 113 4.23 -5.64 -4.01
C GLN A 113 4.59 -6.20 -5.38
N GLY A 114 3.61 -6.25 -6.28
CA GLY A 114 3.84 -6.41 -7.71
C GLY A 114 4.21 -5.07 -8.33
N ILE A 115 5.32 -5.01 -9.06
CA ILE A 115 5.80 -3.80 -9.72
C ILE A 115 5.87 -4.03 -11.22
N GLY A 116 5.31 -3.07 -11.97
CA GLY A 116 5.27 -3.13 -13.42
C GLY A 116 4.15 -4.02 -13.98
N PRO A 117 4.04 -4.07 -15.33
CA PRO A 117 4.89 -3.34 -16.26
C PRO A 117 4.67 -1.82 -16.21
N LEU A 118 5.75 -1.07 -16.39
CA LEU A 118 5.75 0.39 -16.47
C LEU A 118 6.18 0.81 -17.88
N TYR A 119 5.25 1.30 -18.66
CA TYR A 119 5.50 1.69 -20.07
C TYR A 119 5.88 3.16 -20.22
N ARG A 120 5.29 4.04 -19.39
CA ARG A 120 5.44 5.48 -19.52
C ARG A 120 6.64 6.00 -18.72
N ASN A 121 7.48 6.81 -19.36
CA ASN A 121 8.64 7.42 -18.70
C ASN A 121 8.25 8.31 -17.52
N SER A 122 7.10 9.00 -17.58
CA SER A 122 6.58 9.79 -16.46
C SER A 122 6.28 8.92 -15.24
N THR A 123 5.61 7.78 -15.45
CA THR A 123 5.28 6.84 -14.38
C THR A 123 6.55 6.21 -13.79
N LYS A 124 7.50 5.78 -14.65
CA LYS A 124 8.80 5.27 -14.20
C LYS A 124 9.53 6.26 -13.30
N ARG A 125 9.57 7.55 -13.70
CA ARG A 125 10.21 8.60 -12.89
C ARG A 125 9.51 8.82 -11.56
N ALA A 126 8.17 8.86 -11.56
CA ALA A 126 7.38 9.04 -10.34
C ALA A 126 7.54 7.86 -9.37
N VAL A 127 7.46 6.61 -9.87
CA VAL A 127 7.68 5.41 -9.07
C VAL A 127 9.11 5.39 -8.52
N ARG A 128 10.13 5.60 -9.37
CA ARG A 128 11.52 5.68 -8.94
C ARG A 128 11.71 6.74 -7.85
N PHE A 129 11.19 7.94 -8.05
CA PHE A 129 11.31 9.03 -7.08
C PHE A 129 10.73 8.63 -5.73
N MET A 130 9.51 8.08 -5.71
CA MET A 130 8.85 7.69 -4.45
C MET A 130 9.58 6.55 -3.76
N LEU A 131 9.99 5.51 -4.50
CA LEU A 131 10.62 4.32 -3.92
C LEU A 131 12.00 4.59 -3.28
N GLN A 132 12.65 5.70 -3.61
CA GLN A 132 13.88 6.13 -2.92
C GLN A 132 13.64 6.57 -1.47
N TYR A 133 12.40 6.92 -1.11
CA TYR A 133 12.05 7.43 0.22
C TYR A 133 11.33 6.41 1.10
N VAL A 134 10.96 5.25 0.56
CA VAL A 134 10.31 4.20 1.36
C VAL A 134 11.34 3.48 2.23
N ASP A 135 10.89 3.00 3.39
CA ASP A 135 11.77 2.45 4.43
C ASP A 135 11.99 0.94 4.29
N GLY A 136 11.14 0.26 3.51
CA GLY A 136 11.29 -1.15 3.22
C GLY A 136 10.51 -1.56 1.99
N ILE A 137 11.07 -2.50 1.21
CA ILE A 137 10.44 -3.03 0.00
C ILE A 137 10.55 -4.54 0.02
N THR A 138 9.41 -5.21 -0.05
CA THR A 138 9.34 -6.62 -0.42
C THR A 138 8.48 -6.76 -1.68
N VAL A 139 8.91 -7.59 -2.60
CA VAL A 139 8.19 -7.86 -3.85
C VAL A 139 7.72 -9.31 -3.89
N ARG A 140 6.68 -9.57 -4.66
CA ARG A 140 6.05 -10.89 -4.72
C ARG A 140 6.75 -11.88 -5.64
N ASP A 141 7.52 -11.38 -6.63
CA ASP A 141 8.12 -12.20 -7.70
C ASP A 141 9.42 -11.58 -8.25
N THR A 142 10.15 -12.39 -9.01
CA THR A 142 11.40 -11.99 -9.64
C THR A 142 11.22 -10.94 -10.71
N ILE A 143 10.09 -10.92 -11.41
CA ILE A 143 9.78 -9.91 -12.45
C ILE A 143 9.69 -8.53 -11.79
N SER A 144 8.98 -8.42 -10.67
CA SER A 144 8.91 -7.16 -9.89
C SER A 144 10.27 -6.73 -9.35
N LYS A 145 11.13 -7.68 -8.99
CA LYS A 145 12.50 -7.41 -8.58
C LYS A 145 13.34 -6.85 -9.73
N ASP A 146 13.22 -7.44 -10.91
CA ASP A 146 13.93 -6.98 -12.10
C ASP A 146 13.47 -5.57 -12.53
N GLU A 147 12.18 -5.28 -12.43
CA GLU A 147 11.64 -3.93 -12.63
C GLU A 147 12.22 -2.92 -11.63
N LEU A 148 12.37 -3.27 -10.36
CA LEU A 148 13.03 -2.42 -9.37
C LEU A 148 14.48 -2.11 -9.74
N PHE A 149 15.24 -3.13 -10.15
CA PHE A 149 16.62 -2.93 -10.59
C PHE A 149 16.71 -2.07 -11.85
N ALA A 150 15.79 -2.24 -12.81
CA ALA A 150 15.69 -1.41 -14.00
C ALA A 150 15.38 0.06 -13.66
N LEU A 151 14.65 0.32 -12.56
CA LEU A 151 14.42 1.66 -12.02
C LEU A 151 15.62 2.21 -11.24
N GLY A 152 16.66 1.42 -10.99
CA GLY A 152 17.82 1.80 -10.20
C GLY A 152 17.62 1.74 -8.69
N ILE A 153 16.59 1.00 -8.23
CA ILE A 153 16.34 0.72 -6.81
C ILE A 153 17.06 -0.59 -6.47
N LYS A 154 18.02 -0.54 -5.55
CA LYS A 154 18.90 -1.66 -5.22
C LYS A 154 18.74 -2.21 -3.81
N ASN A 155 17.78 -1.71 -3.04
CA ASN A 155 17.57 -2.10 -1.64
C ASN A 155 16.55 -3.22 -1.54
#